data_9dfa8e34ed6285326845ca65f0f5b95f
#
_entry.id   9dfa8e34ed6285326845ca65f0f5b95f
#
_cell.length_a   1.000
_cell.length_b   1.000
_cell.length_c   1.000
_cell.angle_alpha   90.00
_cell.angle_beta   90.00
_cell.angle_gamma   90.00
#
_symmetry.space_group_name_H-M   'P 1'
#
loop_
_entity.id
_entity.type
_entity.pdbx_description
1 polymer ?
#
loop_
_entity_poly.entity_id
_entity_poly.type
_entity_poly.pdbx_seq_one_letter_code
_entity_poly.pdbx_strand_id
1 'polypeptide(L)'
;MIRLLLILLSFLLLTNFANSQSRFGELTEMRDKKMRGKDGQWVRPHPGPFVWNHIESEKGKFFWEDVDKYVVYAQEHNQTILATIWPHTNWDQKSCKRKKTRSPFGKHFTKYLSKPCSMEDYKTFLVKLVDRYDGDGSNDMPGLTKPIKYWDVMNEPEFDMFFKGSEEDFVEIFNFSSKVIKEQQPDAVIVMAGAAGMFPENKKYWKSALPKIKDHFDIANIHHISGPDGQCDKELWVDEFADLLKSVDAVSYTHLTLPTIVS
;
A
#
# COMPACT_ATOMS: atom_id res chain seq x y z
N MET A 1 44.13 -1.05 32.63
CA MET A 1 42.82 -0.43 32.45
C MET A 1 42.49 -0.01 31.01
N ILE A 2 43.42 0.59 30.27
CA ILE A 2 43.19 1.10 28.88
C ILE A 2 42.91 -0.02 27.87
N ARG A 3 43.51 -1.23 27.98
CA ARG A 3 43.23 -2.36 27.09
C ARG A 3 41.85 -2.98 27.26
N LEU A 4 41.26 -2.92 28.45
CA LEU A 4 39.91 -3.43 28.70
C LEU A 4 38.82 -2.50 28.12
N LEU A 5 39.12 -1.19 28.12
CA LEU A 5 38.20 -0.18 27.57
C LEU A 5 38.09 -0.25 26.02
N LEU A 6 39.20 -0.59 25.35
CA LEU A 6 39.22 -0.75 23.89
C LEU A 6 38.48 -2.02 23.43
N ILE A 7 38.46 -3.08 24.23
CA ILE A 7 37.70 -4.30 23.90
C ILE A 7 36.20 -4.09 24.12
N LEU A 8 35.79 -3.31 25.13
CA LEU A 8 34.40 -2.95 25.32
C LEU A 8 33.86 -2.00 24.25
N LEU A 9 34.69 -1.06 23.76
CA LEU A 9 34.30 -0.19 22.64
C LEU A 9 34.18 -0.95 21.31
N SER A 10 35.04 -1.95 21.07
CA SER A 10 34.96 -2.80 19.86
C SER A 10 33.73 -3.71 19.88
N PHE A 11 33.25 -4.19 21.04
CA PHE A 11 32.02 -4.95 21.16
C PHE A 11 30.76 -4.11 20.97
N LEU A 12 30.78 -2.83 21.36
CA LEU A 12 29.67 -1.89 21.12
C LEU A 12 29.55 -1.44 19.65
N LEU A 13 30.62 -1.56 18.87
CA LEU A 13 30.61 -1.25 17.43
C LEU A 13 30.18 -2.45 16.56
N LEU A 14 30.10 -3.66 17.11
CA LEU A 14 29.72 -4.86 16.39
C LEU A 14 28.21 -5.21 16.47
N THR A 15 27.42 -4.46 17.21
CA THR A 15 25.98 -4.71 17.34
C THR A 15 25.09 -3.86 16.44
N ASN A 16 25.66 -2.99 15.63
CA ASN A 16 24.96 -2.40 14.50
C ASN A 16 25.07 -3.30 13.26
N PHE A 17 24.65 -4.56 13.35
CA PHE A 17 24.10 -5.22 12.18
C PHE A 17 22.87 -4.42 11.80
N ALA A 18 23.03 -3.45 10.90
CA ALA A 18 21.93 -2.94 10.17
C ALA A 18 21.19 -4.17 9.63
N ASN A 19 20.01 -4.46 10.18
CA ASN A 19 19.07 -5.38 9.55
C ASN A 19 18.80 -4.77 8.18
N SER A 20 19.60 -5.15 7.19
CA SER A 20 19.37 -4.71 5.83
C SER A 20 18.04 -5.33 5.44
N GLN A 21 17.03 -4.48 5.40
CA GLN A 21 15.72 -4.88 4.98
C GLN A 21 15.83 -5.53 3.60
N SER A 22 15.23 -6.71 3.45
CA SER A 22 15.22 -7.40 2.17
C SER A 22 14.71 -6.46 1.07
N ARG A 23 15.30 -6.54 -0.12
CA ARG A 23 14.77 -5.87 -1.32
C ARG A 23 13.64 -6.67 -1.97
N PHE A 24 13.37 -7.86 -1.46
CA PHE A 24 12.39 -8.79 -2.00
C PHE A 24 11.18 -8.89 -1.06
N GLY A 25 10.02 -9.12 -1.64
CA GLY A 25 8.79 -9.31 -0.92
C GLY A 25 7.85 -10.27 -1.63
N GLU A 26 6.75 -10.57 -1.00
CA GLU A 26 5.71 -11.45 -1.53
C GLU A 26 4.36 -10.74 -1.56
N LEU A 27 3.61 -11.01 -2.63
CA LEU A 27 2.19 -10.70 -2.67
C LEU A 27 1.45 -11.77 -1.87
N THR A 28 0.77 -11.39 -0.80
CA THR A 28 0.08 -12.33 0.09
C THR A 28 -1.43 -12.23 -0.08
N GLU A 29 -2.14 -13.36 -0.08
CA GLU A 29 -3.59 -13.37 -0.13
C GLU A 29 -4.17 -13.67 1.26
N MET A 30 -5.17 -12.88 1.70
CA MET A 30 -5.92 -13.16 2.93
C MET A 30 -6.74 -14.46 2.90
N ARG A 31 -7.04 -14.97 1.70
CA ARG A 31 -7.88 -16.16 1.54
C ARG A 31 -7.20 -17.45 1.95
N ASP A 32 -5.91 -17.50 1.83
CA ASP A 32 -5.14 -18.61 2.37
C ASP A 32 -4.97 -18.38 3.86
N LYS A 33 -5.55 -19.27 4.67
CA LYS A 33 -5.33 -19.32 6.13
C LYS A 33 -3.85 -19.50 6.51
N LYS A 34 -2.98 -19.59 5.51
CA LYS A 34 -1.53 -19.54 5.62
C LYS A 34 -1.09 -18.14 5.23
N MET A 35 -0.98 -17.28 6.22
CA MET A 35 -0.19 -16.06 6.08
C MET A 35 1.16 -16.51 5.58
N ARG A 36 1.55 -16.02 4.42
CA ARG A 36 2.79 -16.41 3.74
C ARG A 36 3.73 -15.22 3.74
N GLY A 37 4.92 -15.48 3.36
CA GLY A 37 6.04 -14.56 3.34
C GLY A 37 7.15 -15.09 4.21
N LYS A 38 8.37 -14.99 3.73
CA LYS A 38 9.55 -15.36 4.49
C LYS A 38 9.87 -14.31 5.55
N ASP A 39 10.50 -14.73 6.61
CA ASP A 39 10.96 -13.83 7.67
C ASP A 39 11.85 -12.72 7.11
N GLY A 40 11.64 -11.50 7.61
CA GLY A 40 12.43 -10.34 7.23
C GLY A 40 12.16 -9.77 5.84
N GLN A 41 11.16 -10.27 5.11
CA GLN A 41 10.79 -9.77 3.78
C GLN A 41 9.67 -8.72 3.83
N TRP A 42 9.48 -8.05 2.71
CA TRP A 42 8.28 -7.27 2.46
C TRP A 42 7.09 -8.17 2.17
N VAL A 43 5.92 -7.75 2.63
CA VAL A 43 4.65 -8.39 2.31
C VAL A 43 3.64 -7.34 1.87
N ARG A 44 2.98 -7.58 0.75
CA ARG A 44 1.88 -6.77 0.26
C ARG A 44 0.62 -7.63 0.24
N PRO A 45 -0.28 -7.48 1.22
CA PRO A 45 -1.55 -8.19 1.17
C PRO A 45 -2.44 -7.60 0.08
N HIS A 46 -2.89 -8.44 -0.87
CA HIS A 46 -3.71 -7.99 -1.98
C HIS A 46 -4.92 -8.92 -2.21
N PRO A 47 -6.15 -8.40 -2.21
CA PRO A 47 -6.57 -7.03 -1.92
C PRO A 47 -6.31 -6.61 -0.47
N GLY A 48 -6.00 -7.58 0.40
CA GLY A 48 -5.55 -7.39 1.76
C GLY A 48 -6.61 -7.00 2.77
N PRO A 49 -6.20 -6.84 4.04
CA PRO A 49 -7.12 -6.48 5.10
C PRO A 49 -7.44 -4.99 5.16
N PHE A 50 -6.67 -4.13 4.48
CA PHE A 50 -6.79 -2.67 4.58
C PHE A 50 -7.87 -2.10 3.65
N VAL A 51 -8.95 -2.85 3.47
CA VAL A 51 -10.13 -2.46 2.67
C VAL A 51 -11.13 -1.78 3.59
N TRP A 52 -11.58 -0.58 3.25
CA TRP A 52 -12.56 0.14 4.05
C TRP A 52 -13.80 -0.71 4.35
N ASN A 53 -14.36 -1.39 3.34
CA ASN A 53 -15.51 -2.27 3.54
C ASN A 53 -15.23 -3.47 4.46
N HIS A 54 -13.98 -3.89 4.58
CA HIS A 54 -13.61 -5.00 5.46
C HIS A 54 -13.55 -4.54 6.91
N ILE A 55 -12.97 -3.37 7.13
CA ILE A 55 -12.79 -2.78 8.46
C ILE A 55 -14.08 -2.12 8.96
N GLU A 56 -14.82 -1.42 8.09
CA GLU A 56 -16.03 -0.70 8.44
C GLU A 56 -17.16 -1.09 7.46
N SER A 57 -17.67 -2.32 7.60
CA SER A 57 -18.78 -2.81 6.78
C SER A 57 -20.13 -2.16 7.13
N GLU A 58 -20.24 -1.59 8.33
CA GLU A 58 -21.36 -0.78 8.81
C GLU A 58 -20.84 0.56 9.33
N LYS A 59 -21.48 1.65 8.96
CA LYS A 59 -21.04 3.00 9.34
C LYS A 59 -20.81 3.15 10.85
N GLY A 60 -19.61 3.54 11.24
CA GLY A 60 -19.20 3.77 12.62
C GLY A 60 -18.84 2.50 13.40
N LYS A 61 -18.92 1.30 12.79
CA LYS A 61 -18.52 0.05 13.43
C LYS A 61 -17.26 -0.50 12.79
N PHE A 62 -16.17 -0.52 13.54
CA PHE A 62 -14.86 -0.95 13.10
C PHE A 62 -14.54 -2.36 13.58
N PHE A 63 -14.17 -3.23 12.64
CA PHE A 63 -13.85 -4.64 12.86
C PHE A 63 -12.36 -4.86 12.57
N TRP A 64 -11.55 -4.92 13.60
CA TRP A 64 -10.08 -4.97 13.48
C TRP A 64 -9.48 -6.38 13.52
N GLU A 65 -10.26 -7.37 13.96
CA GLU A 65 -9.74 -8.70 14.29
C GLU A 65 -8.87 -9.34 13.20
N ASP A 66 -9.31 -9.28 11.94
CA ASP A 66 -8.56 -9.89 10.84
C ASP A 66 -7.32 -9.08 10.46
N VAL A 67 -7.41 -7.76 10.58
CA VAL A 67 -6.26 -6.86 10.32
C VAL A 67 -5.22 -7.04 11.42
N ASP A 68 -5.65 -7.04 12.69
CA ASP A 68 -4.78 -7.24 13.83
C ASP A 68 -4.04 -8.58 13.73
N LYS A 69 -4.73 -9.67 13.40
CA LYS A 69 -4.11 -10.98 13.17
C LYS A 69 -3.02 -10.94 12.10
N TYR A 70 -3.27 -10.21 11.02
CA TYR A 70 -2.30 -10.06 9.95
C TYR A 70 -1.07 -9.29 10.42
N VAL A 71 -1.27 -8.19 11.14
CA VAL A 71 -0.17 -7.35 11.66
C VAL A 71 0.63 -8.11 12.72
N VAL A 72 -0.03 -8.83 13.64
CA VAL A 72 0.65 -9.70 14.63
C VAL A 72 1.53 -10.73 13.94
N TYR A 73 1.01 -11.44 12.93
CA TYR A 73 1.80 -12.40 12.18
C TYR A 73 3.02 -11.73 11.50
N ALA A 74 2.82 -10.61 10.84
CA ALA A 74 3.90 -9.92 10.14
C ALA A 74 5.01 -9.47 11.09
N GLN A 75 4.68 -8.92 12.26
CA GLN A 75 5.68 -8.50 13.24
C GLN A 75 6.42 -9.68 13.87
N GLU A 76 5.74 -10.81 14.16
CA GLU A 76 6.36 -12.04 14.67
C GLU A 76 7.37 -12.64 13.69
N HIS A 77 7.15 -12.46 12.38
CA HIS A 77 8.05 -12.90 11.31
C HIS A 77 8.98 -11.80 10.79
N ASN A 78 9.09 -10.69 11.52
CA ASN A 78 9.89 -9.53 11.15
C ASN A 78 9.63 -9.01 9.72
N GLN A 79 8.42 -9.19 9.21
CA GLN A 79 8.02 -8.73 7.88
C GLN A 79 7.74 -7.23 7.88
N THR A 80 7.89 -6.58 6.72
CA THR A 80 7.50 -5.19 6.52
C THR A 80 6.27 -5.15 5.65
N ILE A 81 5.22 -4.53 6.15
CA ILE A 81 3.94 -4.45 5.45
C ILE A 81 3.95 -3.25 4.50
N LEU A 82 3.63 -3.48 3.22
CA LEU A 82 3.14 -2.48 2.29
C LEU A 82 1.61 -2.54 2.31
N ALA A 83 0.99 -1.63 3.03
CA ALA A 83 -0.45 -1.64 3.27
C ALA A 83 -1.21 -0.98 2.12
N THR A 84 -1.87 -1.77 1.26
CA THR A 84 -2.70 -1.23 0.18
C THR A 84 -4.08 -0.86 0.70
N ILE A 85 -4.37 0.43 0.76
CA ILE A 85 -5.66 0.98 1.18
C ILE A 85 -6.65 0.97 0.02
N TRP A 86 -7.84 0.41 0.25
CA TRP A 86 -8.94 0.44 -0.70
C TRP A 86 -10.07 1.33 -0.20
N PRO A 87 -10.32 2.48 -0.86
CA PRO A 87 -11.24 3.53 -0.39
C PRO A 87 -12.71 3.23 -0.70
N HIS A 88 -13.12 1.96 -0.56
CA HIS A 88 -14.44 1.51 -0.98
C HIS A 88 -15.17 0.81 0.14
N THR A 89 -16.39 1.25 0.46
CA THR A 89 -17.32 0.53 1.33
C THR A 89 -18.73 0.54 0.77
N ASN A 90 -19.46 -0.56 1.00
CA ASN A 90 -20.78 -0.77 0.43
C ASN A 90 -21.82 0.23 0.96
N TRP A 91 -21.73 0.60 2.23
CA TRP A 91 -22.73 1.50 2.83
C TRP A 91 -22.58 2.92 2.30
N ASP A 92 -21.35 3.45 2.17
CA ASP A 92 -21.07 4.75 1.60
C ASP A 92 -21.52 4.81 0.13
N GLN A 93 -21.06 3.88 -0.69
CA GLN A 93 -21.35 3.84 -2.12
C GLN A 93 -22.86 3.75 -2.43
N LYS A 94 -23.63 3.10 -1.55
CA LYS A 94 -25.10 3.05 -1.65
C LYS A 94 -25.74 4.41 -1.34
N SER A 95 -25.16 5.20 -0.45
CA SER A 95 -25.73 6.48 -0.01
C SER A 95 -25.91 7.46 -1.16
N CYS A 96 -24.98 7.50 -2.12
CA CYS A 96 -25.06 8.31 -3.33
C CYS A 96 -25.41 7.50 -4.59
N LYS A 97 -25.97 6.29 -4.44
CA LYS A 97 -26.49 5.46 -5.51
C LYS A 97 -25.44 5.08 -6.57
N ARG A 98 -24.19 4.85 -6.16
CA ARG A 98 -23.15 4.36 -7.09
C ARG A 98 -23.58 3.04 -7.73
N LYS A 99 -23.11 2.81 -8.95
CA LYS A 99 -23.41 1.59 -9.70
C LYS A 99 -22.60 0.42 -9.13
N LYS A 100 -23.29 -0.70 -8.87
CA LYS A 100 -22.64 -1.95 -8.51
C LYS A 100 -21.78 -2.46 -9.64
N THR A 101 -20.65 -3.04 -9.29
CA THR A 101 -19.76 -3.71 -10.23
C THR A 101 -19.46 -5.13 -9.76
N ARG A 102 -18.93 -5.95 -10.65
CA ARG A 102 -18.43 -7.28 -10.30
C ARG A 102 -16.99 -7.14 -9.82
N SER A 103 -16.77 -7.34 -8.52
CA SER A 103 -15.43 -7.35 -7.98
C SER A 103 -14.66 -8.60 -8.45
N PRO A 104 -13.41 -8.47 -8.88
CA PRO A 104 -12.55 -9.60 -9.19
C PRO A 104 -12.18 -10.43 -7.93
N PHE A 105 -12.29 -9.84 -6.73
CA PHE A 105 -11.93 -10.46 -5.47
C PHE A 105 -13.07 -11.17 -4.74
N GLY A 106 -14.19 -11.38 -5.43
CA GLY A 106 -15.33 -12.12 -4.90
C GLY A 106 -16.12 -11.37 -3.83
N LYS A 107 -16.92 -12.13 -3.02
CA LYS A 107 -17.90 -11.58 -2.09
C LYS A 107 -17.35 -10.90 -0.85
N HIS A 108 -16.09 -11.16 -0.49
CA HIS A 108 -15.43 -10.59 0.70
C HIS A 108 -14.84 -9.20 0.46
N PHE A 109 -14.81 -8.78 -0.78
CA PHE A 109 -14.46 -7.42 -1.16
C PHE A 109 -15.72 -6.54 -1.25
N THR A 110 -15.58 -5.30 -1.73
CA THR A 110 -16.74 -4.43 -1.97
C THR A 110 -17.47 -4.79 -3.28
N LYS A 111 -18.74 -4.43 -3.36
CA LYS A 111 -19.50 -4.50 -4.60
C LYS A 111 -19.44 -3.21 -5.41
N TYR A 112 -18.67 -2.25 -4.98
CA TYR A 112 -18.54 -0.94 -5.59
C TYR A 112 -17.06 -0.56 -5.63
N LEU A 113 -16.65 0.12 -6.67
CA LEU A 113 -15.27 0.52 -6.91
C LEU A 113 -15.16 1.99 -7.32
N SER A 114 -16.13 2.82 -6.94
CA SER A 114 -16.13 4.25 -7.28
C SER A 114 -15.53 5.09 -6.12
N LYS A 115 -15.25 6.35 -6.41
CA LYS A 115 -14.86 7.32 -5.39
C LYS A 115 -15.83 7.34 -4.21
N PRO A 116 -15.36 7.50 -2.96
CA PRO A 116 -16.22 7.71 -1.80
C PRO A 116 -17.29 8.78 -2.04
N CYS A 117 -18.49 8.53 -1.53
CA CYS A 117 -19.56 9.50 -1.57
C CYS A 117 -19.33 10.60 -0.50
N SER A 118 -18.83 10.18 0.67
CA SER A 118 -18.45 11.05 1.77
C SER A 118 -16.95 11.00 2.01
N MET A 119 -16.24 12.05 1.60
CA MET A 119 -14.80 12.17 1.90
C MET A 119 -14.54 12.37 3.39
N GLU A 120 -15.50 12.89 4.16
CA GLU A 120 -15.38 13.02 5.62
C GLU A 120 -15.48 11.67 6.33
N ASP A 121 -16.40 10.81 5.91
CA ASP A 121 -16.47 9.44 6.43
C ASP A 121 -15.20 8.64 6.04
N TYR A 122 -14.70 8.83 4.83
CA TYR A 122 -13.43 8.23 4.40
C TYR A 122 -12.23 8.77 5.21
N LYS A 123 -12.21 10.08 5.52
CA LYS A 123 -11.21 10.65 6.44
C LYS A 123 -11.25 9.98 7.80
N THR A 124 -12.44 9.81 8.36
CA THR A 124 -12.62 9.14 9.65
C THR A 124 -12.06 7.72 9.64
N PHE A 125 -12.29 6.98 8.56
CA PHE A 125 -11.70 5.66 8.37
C PHE A 125 -10.17 5.72 8.31
N LEU A 126 -9.59 6.61 7.48
CA LEU A 126 -8.13 6.75 7.34
C LEU A 126 -7.46 7.10 8.67
N VAL A 127 -8.00 8.08 9.40
CA VAL A 127 -7.47 8.48 10.71
C VAL A 127 -7.43 7.28 11.66
N LYS A 128 -8.55 6.54 11.77
CA LYS A 128 -8.62 5.37 12.66
C LYS A 128 -7.72 4.22 12.21
N LEU A 129 -7.55 4.05 10.90
CA LEU A 129 -6.67 3.02 10.35
C LEU A 129 -5.20 3.33 10.67
N VAL A 130 -4.77 4.56 10.44
CA VAL A 130 -3.38 4.96 10.66
C VAL A 130 -3.07 4.99 12.16
N ASP A 131 -3.89 5.67 12.97
CA ASP A 131 -3.79 5.77 14.43
C ASP A 131 -3.67 4.40 15.13
N ARG A 132 -4.30 3.35 14.55
CA ARG A 132 -4.21 2.00 15.10
C ARG A 132 -2.86 1.31 14.86
N TYR A 133 -2.12 1.70 13.82
CA TYR A 133 -0.91 0.97 13.40
C TYR A 133 0.33 1.86 13.24
N ASP A 134 0.29 3.12 13.64
CA ASP A 134 1.42 4.05 13.50
C ASP A 134 2.47 3.93 14.60
N GLY A 135 2.10 3.35 15.75
CA GLY A 135 3.01 3.05 16.85
C GLY A 135 3.43 4.26 17.66
N ASP A 136 2.59 5.28 17.74
CA ASP A 136 2.85 6.50 18.52
C ASP A 136 2.52 6.35 20.01
N GLY A 137 1.91 5.23 20.41
CA GLY A 137 1.50 4.90 21.77
C GLY A 137 0.07 5.34 22.13
N SER A 138 -0.67 5.92 21.16
CA SER A 138 -2.05 6.37 21.32
C SER A 138 -2.99 5.52 20.46
N ASN A 139 -3.99 4.87 21.04
CA ASN A 139 -4.98 4.02 20.36
C ASN A 139 -4.39 2.87 19.50
N ASP A 140 -3.13 2.58 19.65
CA ASP A 140 -2.45 1.49 18.94
C ASP A 140 -3.14 0.14 19.14
N MET A 141 -2.96 -0.73 18.15
CA MET A 141 -3.30 -2.16 18.30
C MET A 141 -2.61 -2.73 19.54
N PRO A 142 -3.32 -3.41 20.45
CA PRO A 142 -2.69 -4.06 21.59
C PRO A 142 -1.55 -5.00 21.16
N GLY A 143 -0.35 -4.77 21.68
CA GLY A 143 0.83 -5.56 21.35
C GLY A 143 1.50 -5.17 20.01
N LEU A 144 1.23 -4.01 19.48
CA LEU A 144 1.95 -3.47 18.33
C LEU A 144 3.42 -3.22 18.70
N THR A 145 4.35 -3.83 17.98
CA THR A 145 5.79 -3.68 18.17
C THR A 145 6.52 -3.24 16.90
N LYS A 146 5.87 -3.37 15.76
CA LYS A 146 6.39 -2.96 14.46
C LYS A 146 5.31 -2.16 13.71
N PRO A 147 5.38 -0.82 13.77
CA PRO A 147 4.41 0.06 13.10
C PRO A 147 4.36 -0.16 11.58
N ILE A 148 3.19 0.11 11.00
CA ILE A 148 3.07 0.21 9.54
C ILE A 148 3.53 1.60 9.13
N LYS A 149 4.51 1.67 8.22
CA LYS A 149 5.04 2.93 7.71
C LYS A 149 4.77 3.16 6.23
N TYR A 150 4.49 2.10 5.49
CA TYR A 150 4.35 2.15 4.03
C TYR A 150 2.89 1.95 3.65
N TRP A 151 2.30 3.04 3.14
CA TRP A 151 0.89 3.11 2.78
C TRP A 151 0.76 3.28 1.28
N ASP A 152 0.20 2.28 0.62
CA ASP A 152 -0.10 2.26 -0.81
C ASP A 152 -1.58 2.59 -1.01
N VAL A 153 -1.88 3.66 -1.73
CA VAL A 153 -3.26 4.12 -1.91
C VAL A 153 -3.80 3.65 -3.24
N MET A 154 -4.68 2.67 -3.19
CA MET A 154 -5.31 2.00 -4.32
C MET A 154 -4.36 1.05 -5.08
N ASN A 155 -4.87 0.41 -6.12
CA ASN A 155 -4.14 -0.49 -7.00
C ASN A 155 -4.61 -0.27 -8.44
N GLU A 156 -3.69 0.00 -9.34
CA GLU A 156 -3.93 0.07 -10.78
C GLU A 156 -5.22 0.83 -11.16
N PRO A 157 -5.34 2.11 -10.74
CA PRO A 157 -6.59 2.86 -10.88
C PRO A 157 -6.99 3.12 -12.34
N GLU A 158 -6.07 2.92 -13.28
CA GLU A 158 -6.33 2.97 -14.71
C GLU A 158 -7.18 1.80 -15.22
N PHE A 159 -7.34 0.75 -14.41
CA PHE A 159 -8.18 -0.40 -14.78
C PHE A 159 -9.55 -0.38 -14.12
N ASP A 160 -10.55 -0.46 -14.94
CA ASP A 160 -11.98 -0.58 -14.56
C ASP A 160 -12.27 -1.71 -13.57
N MET A 161 -11.43 -2.73 -13.52
CA MET A 161 -11.59 -3.85 -12.59
C MET A 161 -11.22 -3.48 -11.16
N PHE A 162 -10.42 -2.43 -10.95
CA PHE A 162 -9.98 -1.96 -9.65
C PHE A 162 -10.62 -0.63 -9.27
N PHE A 163 -10.91 0.24 -10.24
CA PHE A 163 -11.52 1.54 -10.00
C PHE A 163 -12.53 1.91 -11.09
N LYS A 164 -13.70 2.38 -10.69
CA LYS A 164 -14.81 2.84 -11.53
C LYS A 164 -15.05 4.35 -11.38
N GLY A 165 -13.99 5.11 -11.41
CA GLY A 165 -13.98 6.55 -11.38
C GLY A 165 -13.19 7.13 -12.55
N SER A 166 -13.16 8.46 -12.64
CA SER A 166 -12.29 9.17 -13.57
C SER A 166 -10.86 9.28 -13.01
N GLU A 167 -9.92 9.72 -13.84
CA GLU A 167 -8.58 10.07 -13.38
C GLU A 167 -8.62 11.16 -12.30
N GLU A 168 -9.50 12.16 -12.46
CA GLU A 168 -9.68 13.23 -11.48
C GLU A 168 -10.19 12.70 -10.13
N ASP A 169 -11.11 11.73 -10.15
CA ASP A 169 -11.58 11.04 -8.94
C ASP A 169 -10.41 10.32 -8.24
N PHE A 170 -9.53 9.66 -9.00
CA PHE A 170 -8.33 9.03 -8.44
C PHE A 170 -7.39 10.07 -7.84
N VAL A 171 -7.07 11.13 -8.57
CA VAL A 171 -6.17 12.20 -8.09
C VAL A 171 -6.69 12.81 -6.79
N GLU A 172 -8.01 13.07 -6.71
CA GLU A 172 -8.62 13.59 -5.48
C GLU A 172 -8.49 12.62 -4.30
N ILE A 173 -8.80 11.34 -4.51
CA ILE A 173 -8.66 10.30 -3.47
C ILE A 173 -7.20 10.22 -3.01
N PHE A 174 -6.26 10.15 -3.97
CA PHE A 174 -4.86 9.96 -3.69
C PHE A 174 -4.27 11.11 -2.87
N ASN A 175 -4.45 12.35 -3.34
CA ASN A 175 -3.94 13.55 -2.67
C ASN A 175 -4.58 13.72 -1.28
N PHE A 176 -5.88 13.47 -1.18
CA PHE A 176 -6.59 13.51 0.09
C PHE A 176 -6.05 12.47 1.08
N SER A 177 -5.88 11.23 0.64
CA SER A 177 -5.37 10.14 1.48
C SER A 177 -3.95 10.41 1.96
N SER A 178 -3.06 10.81 1.05
CA SER A 178 -1.68 11.18 1.36
C SER A 178 -1.63 12.26 2.45
N LYS A 179 -2.42 13.33 2.28
CA LYS A 179 -2.50 14.41 3.26
C LYS A 179 -2.95 13.92 4.63
N VAL A 180 -4.06 13.18 4.69
CA VAL A 180 -4.60 12.66 5.96
C VAL A 180 -3.62 11.72 6.65
N ILE A 181 -2.98 10.81 5.89
CA ILE A 181 -1.99 9.88 6.44
C ILE A 181 -0.80 10.63 7.01
N LYS A 182 -0.24 11.61 6.28
CA LYS A 182 0.90 12.42 6.74
C LYS A 182 0.56 13.34 7.92
N GLU A 183 -0.69 13.81 8.02
CA GLU A 183 -1.17 14.57 9.19
C GLU A 183 -1.24 13.68 10.44
N GLN A 184 -1.64 12.41 10.30
CA GLN A 184 -1.74 11.45 11.40
C GLN A 184 -0.37 10.87 11.75
N GLN A 185 0.42 10.47 10.75
CA GLN A 185 1.74 9.86 10.89
C GLN A 185 2.76 10.61 10.01
N PRO A 186 3.46 11.64 10.54
CA PRO A 186 4.36 12.48 9.74
C PRO A 186 5.51 11.74 9.08
N ASP A 187 5.94 10.61 9.65
CA ASP A 187 7.01 9.76 9.11
C ASP A 187 6.50 8.59 8.23
N ALA A 188 5.21 8.58 7.92
CA ALA A 188 4.64 7.65 6.95
C ALA A 188 5.31 7.79 5.58
N VAL A 189 5.46 6.69 4.88
CA VAL A 189 5.95 6.65 3.49
C VAL A 189 4.77 6.34 2.58
N ILE A 190 4.42 7.29 1.74
CA ILE A 190 3.33 7.13 0.77
C ILE A 190 3.86 6.48 -0.49
N VAL A 191 3.30 5.35 -0.82
CA VAL A 191 3.59 4.63 -2.06
C VAL A 191 2.50 4.95 -3.08
N MET A 192 2.90 5.33 -4.28
CA MET A 192 1.97 5.59 -5.37
C MET A 192 1.20 4.30 -5.70
N ALA A 193 -0.09 4.41 -5.99
CA ALA A 193 -0.87 3.32 -6.57
C ALA A 193 -0.11 2.68 -7.75
N GLY A 194 0.11 1.39 -7.71
CA GLY A 194 0.94 0.74 -8.71
C GLY A 194 0.38 0.89 -10.12
N ALA A 195 1.19 1.43 -11.03
CA ALA A 195 0.84 1.45 -12.45
C ALA A 195 0.91 0.04 -13.04
N ALA A 196 -0.11 -0.40 -13.76
CA ALA A 196 -0.18 -1.77 -14.31
C ALA A 196 0.76 -2.03 -15.50
N GLY A 197 1.65 -1.11 -15.79
CA GLY A 197 2.60 -1.15 -16.91
C GLY A 197 2.47 0.08 -17.79
N MET A 198 3.33 0.19 -18.82
CA MET A 198 3.41 1.35 -19.70
C MET A 198 2.83 1.10 -21.08
N PHE A 199 1.74 0.34 -21.17
CA PHE A 199 0.93 0.25 -22.39
C PHE A 199 0.47 1.65 -22.82
N PRO A 200 0.18 1.89 -24.10
CA PRO A 200 -0.16 3.23 -24.60
C PRO A 200 -1.27 3.94 -23.80
N GLU A 201 -2.34 3.23 -23.45
CA GLU A 201 -3.47 3.75 -22.68
C GLU A 201 -3.05 4.09 -21.23
N ASN A 202 -2.32 3.19 -20.59
CA ASN A 202 -1.82 3.39 -19.21
C ASN A 202 -0.83 4.55 -19.17
N LYS A 203 0.09 4.61 -20.14
CA LYS A 203 1.04 5.72 -20.26
C LYS A 203 0.33 7.07 -20.42
N LYS A 204 -0.75 7.11 -21.21
CA LYS A 204 -1.58 8.31 -21.35
C LYS A 204 -2.23 8.72 -20.02
N TYR A 205 -2.80 7.75 -19.30
CA TYR A 205 -3.40 7.97 -17.98
C TYR A 205 -2.36 8.54 -17.01
N TRP A 206 -1.23 7.87 -16.85
CA TRP A 206 -0.20 8.29 -15.90
C TRP A 206 0.51 9.58 -16.28
N LYS A 207 0.66 9.86 -17.58
CA LYS A 207 1.17 11.16 -18.05
C LYS A 207 0.27 12.32 -17.64
N SER A 208 -1.03 12.09 -17.51
CA SER A 208 -2.00 13.09 -17.04
C SER A 208 -2.07 13.15 -15.51
N ALA A 209 -2.08 12.03 -14.82
CA ALA A 209 -2.25 11.95 -13.36
C ALA A 209 -0.99 12.37 -12.59
N LEU A 210 0.20 11.92 -13.02
CA LEU A 210 1.45 12.13 -12.28
C LEU A 210 1.76 13.59 -11.94
N PRO A 211 1.61 14.58 -12.86
CA PRO A 211 1.85 15.98 -12.51
C PRO A 211 0.97 16.50 -11.38
N LYS A 212 -0.21 15.88 -11.17
CA LYS A 212 -1.21 16.28 -10.18
C LYS A 212 -0.99 15.63 -8.82
N ILE A 213 -0.22 14.53 -8.77
CA ILE A 213 0.02 13.75 -7.54
C ILE A 213 1.50 13.72 -7.12
N LYS A 214 2.42 14.24 -7.92
CA LYS A 214 3.89 14.09 -7.73
C LYS A 214 4.40 14.56 -6.36
N ASP A 215 3.76 15.54 -5.76
CA ASP A 215 4.13 16.08 -4.45
C ASP A 215 3.46 15.35 -3.28
N HIS A 216 2.72 14.27 -3.57
CA HIS A 216 1.91 13.52 -2.61
C HIS A 216 2.34 12.07 -2.42
N PHE A 217 3.44 11.61 -3.02
CA PHE A 217 4.03 10.32 -2.76
C PHE A 217 5.54 10.40 -2.56
N ASP A 218 6.05 9.43 -1.80
CA ASP A 218 7.49 9.30 -1.52
C ASP A 218 8.14 8.23 -2.42
N ILE A 219 7.35 7.22 -2.85
CA ILE A 219 7.81 6.09 -3.65
C ILE A 219 6.90 5.89 -4.84
N ALA A 220 7.48 5.90 -6.04
CA ALA A 220 6.78 5.48 -7.25
C ALA A 220 6.69 3.95 -7.34
N ASN A 221 5.55 3.44 -7.81
CA ASN A 221 5.28 2.01 -7.88
C ASN A 221 4.80 1.62 -9.28
N ILE A 222 5.40 0.58 -9.85
CA ILE A 222 4.97 -0.01 -11.12
C ILE A 222 4.83 -1.51 -10.96
N HIS A 223 3.75 -2.04 -11.50
CA HIS A 223 3.49 -3.47 -11.55
C HIS A 223 3.83 -4.01 -12.93
N HIS A 224 4.37 -5.22 -12.95
CA HIS A 224 4.43 -6.03 -14.15
C HIS A 224 4.04 -7.44 -13.78
N ILE A 225 2.98 -7.91 -14.39
CA ILE A 225 2.60 -9.33 -14.31
C ILE A 225 2.81 -9.88 -15.71
N SER A 226 3.70 -10.85 -15.86
CA SER A 226 3.91 -11.53 -17.15
C SER A 226 2.59 -12.11 -17.63
N GLY A 227 2.31 -11.96 -18.93
CA GLY A 227 1.13 -12.54 -19.55
C GLY A 227 1.10 -14.07 -19.41
N PRO A 228 -0.03 -14.72 -19.72
CA PRO A 228 -0.21 -16.15 -19.60
C PRO A 228 0.74 -17.01 -20.48
N ASP A 229 1.47 -16.38 -21.39
CA ASP A 229 2.48 -16.98 -22.25
C ASP A 229 3.87 -17.06 -21.60
N GLY A 230 4.04 -16.57 -20.38
CA GLY A 230 5.31 -16.65 -19.64
C GLY A 230 6.43 -15.84 -20.26
N GLN A 231 6.15 -14.95 -21.22
CA GLN A 231 7.15 -14.07 -21.81
C GLN A 231 7.59 -13.02 -20.79
N CYS A 232 8.54 -13.40 -19.95
CA CYS A 232 9.27 -12.49 -19.06
C CYS A 232 10.36 -11.68 -19.78
N ASP A 233 10.49 -11.83 -21.08
CA ASP A 233 11.58 -11.28 -21.89
C ASP A 233 11.34 -9.83 -22.30
N LYS A 234 10.18 -9.29 -22.03
CA LYS A 234 9.92 -7.86 -22.17
C LYS A 234 10.16 -7.19 -20.84
N GLU A 235 10.99 -6.18 -20.92
CA GLU A 235 11.36 -5.27 -19.84
C GLU A 235 10.19 -4.98 -18.89
N LEU A 236 10.51 -4.87 -17.61
CA LEU A 236 9.56 -4.60 -16.53
C LEU A 236 8.93 -3.18 -16.61
N TRP A 237 8.96 -2.53 -17.76
CA TRP A 237 8.54 -1.13 -17.98
C TRP A 237 9.24 -0.11 -17.10
N VAL A 238 10.32 -0.49 -16.41
CA VAL A 238 11.00 0.34 -15.42
C VAL A 238 11.59 1.58 -16.06
N ASP A 239 12.24 1.43 -17.22
CA ASP A 239 12.90 2.53 -17.92
C ASP A 239 11.88 3.53 -18.46
N GLU A 240 10.82 3.05 -19.13
CA GLU A 240 9.75 3.92 -19.62
C GLU A 240 9.01 4.65 -18.50
N PHE A 241 8.82 3.98 -17.37
CA PHE A 241 8.18 4.58 -16.21
C PHE A 241 9.11 5.61 -15.56
N ALA A 242 10.39 5.30 -15.41
CA ALA A 242 11.40 6.23 -14.91
C ALA A 242 11.50 7.49 -15.79
N ASP A 243 11.47 7.33 -17.11
CA ASP A 243 11.49 8.46 -18.05
C ASP A 243 10.20 9.29 -17.95
N LEU A 244 9.05 8.64 -17.74
CA LEU A 244 7.79 9.35 -17.50
C LEU A 244 7.87 10.17 -16.21
N LEU A 245 8.36 9.60 -15.11
CA LEU A 245 8.55 10.30 -13.84
C LEU A 245 9.47 11.51 -14.00
N LYS A 246 10.62 11.36 -14.66
CA LYS A 246 11.53 12.45 -14.96
C LYS A 246 10.86 13.56 -15.80
N SER A 247 10.04 13.18 -16.77
CA SER A 247 9.37 14.15 -17.68
C SER A 247 8.38 15.07 -16.97
N VAL A 248 7.96 14.73 -15.75
CA VAL A 248 7.01 15.50 -14.94
C VAL A 248 7.63 16.02 -13.63
N ASP A 249 8.96 15.96 -13.52
CA ASP A 249 9.70 16.33 -12.30
C ASP A 249 9.21 15.60 -11.04
N ALA A 250 8.73 14.39 -11.20
CA ALA A 250 8.41 13.53 -10.07
C ALA A 250 9.72 12.89 -9.60
N VAL A 251 10.32 13.45 -8.55
CA VAL A 251 11.57 12.93 -7.99
C VAL A 251 11.25 11.75 -7.10
N SER A 252 11.45 10.55 -7.60
CA SER A 252 11.43 9.33 -6.82
C SER A 252 12.85 8.83 -6.56
N TYR A 253 13.25 8.77 -5.32
CA TYR A 253 14.59 8.27 -4.93
C TYR A 253 14.66 6.76 -4.76
N THR A 254 13.56 6.04 -4.84
CA THR A 254 13.55 4.59 -4.67
C THR A 254 12.56 3.90 -5.61
N HIS A 255 13.07 3.00 -6.41
CA HIS A 255 12.26 2.10 -7.21
C HIS A 255 11.97 0.86 -6.37
N LEU A 256 10.75 0.73 -5.87
CA LEU A 256 10.24 -0.55 -5.39
C LEU A 256 9.58 -1.26 -6.57
N THR A 257 10.35 -2.06 -7.28
CA THR A 257 9.78 -3.15 -8.04
C THR A 257 9.46 -4.26 -7.06
N LEU A 258 8.19 -4.43 -6.73
CA LEU A 258 7.79 -5.67 -6.06
C LEU A 258 8.04 -6.80 -7.04
N PRO A 259 8.79 -7.85 -6.65
CA PRO A 259 9.05 -8.94 -7.55
C PRO A 259 7.73 -9.55 -7.98
N THR A 260 7.61 -9.74 -9.28
CA THR A 260 6.55 -10.57 -9.85
C THR A 260 6.68 -11.95 -9.24
N ILE A 261 5.66 -12.37 -8.51
CA ILE A 261 5.61 -13.74 -8.02
C ILE A 261 5.27 -14.60 -9.23
N VAL A 262 6.23 -15.39 -9.64
CA VAL A 262 5.97 -16.52 -10.53
C VAL A 262 5.28 -17.57 -9.68
N SER A 263 4.00 -17.81 -9.93
CA SER A 263 3.21 -18.89 -9.29
C SER A 263 3.60 -20.24 -9.85
#